data_e278dee0a2e819bf9efccb85cc58fd38
#
_entry.id   e278dee0a2e819bf9efccb85cc58fd38
#
_cell.length_a   1.000
_cell.length_b   1.000
_cell.length_c   1.000
_cell.angle_alpha   90.00
_cell.angle_beta   90.00
_cell.angle_gamma   90.00
#
_symmetry.space_group_name_H-M   'P 1'
#
loop_
_entity.id
_entity.type
_entity.pdbx_description
1 polymer ?
#
loop_
_entity_poly.entity_id
_entity_poly.type
_entity_poly.pdbx_seq_one_letter_code
_entity_poly.pdbx_strand_id
1 'polypeptide(L)'
;RGLVGSQRIGEQRVPFGPSEEVIVKTALRDLTGYDRVMVYRFDPDGHGQIFAEARAAQLEPLLGHHYPASDIPQRARELYLRNRVRVLADVHYLASPLVPELRPDSGEPLDMSMCHLRSMSPLHLQYLKNMGVTGTLVASLVREGRLWGLIAAHHYSPRHLRLGLRQVVDLLAEVASTRIAAIENYAHAQVALMVQRLEQ
;
A
#
# COMPACT_ATOMS: atom_id res chain seq x y z
N ARG A 1 -5.43 -34.57 25.60
CA ARG A 1 -6.59 -34.86 24.72
C ARG A 1 -6.81 -33.56 23.95
N GLY A 2 -6.26 -33.35 22.82
CA GLY A 2 -6.62 -33.71 21.51
C GLY A 2 -7.45 -32.58 20.91
N LEU A 3 -6.80 -31.42 20.49
CA LEU A 3 -7.43 -30.46 19.59
C LEU A 3 -7.05 -30.85 18.17
N VAL A 4 -8.04 -31.35 17.46
CA VAL A 4 -8.00 -31.65 16.03
C VAL A 4 -7.86 -30.32 15.28
N GLY A 5 -6.67 -30.08 14.73
CA GLY A 5 -6.43 -28.99 13.84
C GLY A 5 -7.20 -29.20 12.54
N SER A 6 -8.13 -28.29 12.23
CA SER A 6 -8.67 -28.17 10.88
C SER A 6 -7.56 -27.70 9.95
N GLN A 7 -6.98 -28.62 9.19
CA GLN A 7 -6.18 -28.29 8.02
C GLN A 7 -7.10 -27.61 7.01
N ARG A 8 -6.95 -26.29 6.86
CA ARG A 8 -7.45 -25.58 5.68
C ARG A 8 -6.63 -26.05 4.50
N ILE A 9 -7.27 -26.73 3.57
CA ILE A 9 -6.70 -27.12 2.29
C ILE A 9 -6.29 -25.84 1.56
N GLY A 10 -5.01 -25.77 1.27
CA GLY A 10 -4.19 -24.68 0.82
C GLY A 10 -4.80 -23.72 -0.20
N GLU A 11 -4.89 -22.47 0.17
CA GLU A 11 -4.58 -21.41 -0.78
C GLU A 11 -3.11 -21.55 -1.18
N GLN A 12 -2.84 -22.20 -2.30
CA GLN A 12 -1.52 -22.16 -2.92
C GLN A 12 -1.26 -20.71 -3.30
N ARG A 13 -0.43 -20.04 -2.47
CA ARG A 13 0.09 -18.71 -2.76
C ARG A 13 0.90 -18.82 -4.03
N VAL A 14 0.41 -18.22 -5.12
CA VAL A 14 1.24 -18.02 -6.31
C VAL A 14 2.36 -17.10 -5.91
N PRO A 15 3.61 -17.52 -5.93
CA PRO A 15 4.70 -16.63 -5.59
C PRO A 15 4.77 -15.52 -6.65
N PHE A 16 4.82 -14.29 -6.19
CA PHE A 16 5.34 -13.19 -7.00
C PHE A 16 6.69 -13.65 -7.53
N GLY A 17 6.86 -13.72 -8.84
CA GLY A 17 8.13 -14.19 -9.41
C GLY A 17 9.29 -13.29 -8.97
N PRO A 18 10.51 -13.82 -8.86
CA PRO A 18 11.70 -13.03 -8.45
C PRO A 18 11.88 -11.74 -9.27
N SER A 19 11.42 -11.73 -10.52
CA SER A 19 11.49 -10.57 -11.42
C SER A 19 10.56 -9.42 -11.01
N GLU A 20 9.42 -9.71 -10.43
CA GLU A 20 8.40 -8.71 -10.09
C GLU A 20 8.64 -8.08 -8.72
N GLU A 21 9.10 -8.88 -7.76
CA GLU A 21 9.65 -8.36 -6.51
C GLU A 21 10.79 -7.39 -6.76
N VAL A 22 11.72 -7.72 -7.64
CA VAL A 22 12.89 -6.89 -7.97
C VAL A 22 12.46 -5.59 -8.62
N ILE A 23 11.51 -5.59 -9.55
CA ILE A 23 11.05 -4.37 -10.24
C ILE A 23 10.42 -3.39 -9.25
N VAL A 24 9.52 -3.85 -8.39
CA VAL A 24 8.85 -2.98 -7.41
C VAL A 24 9.82 -2.50 -6.34
N LYS A 25 10.68 -3.39 -5.85
CA LYS A 25 11.69 -3.07 -4.84
C LYS A 25 12.74 -2.10 -5.36
N THR A 26 13.45 -2.50 -6.41
CA THR A 26 14.66 -1.78 -6.85
C THR A 26 14.28 -0.54 -7.64
N ALA A 27 13.39 -0.65 -8.63
CA ALA A 27 13.04 0.49 -9.47
C ALA A 27 12.41 1.63 -8.65
N LEU A 28 11.46 1.36 -7.75
CA LEU A 28 10.82 2.40 -6.95
C LEU A 28 11.76 3.00 -5.91
N ARG A 29 12.55 2.17 -5.22
CA ARG A 29 13.50 2.68 -4.23
C ARG A 29 14.57 3.55 -4.88
N ASP A 30 15.18 3.08 -5.95
CA ASP A 30 16.25 3.80 -6.65
C ASP A 30 15.71 5.07 -7.32
N LEU A 31 14.49 5.01 -7.87
CA LEU A 31 13.83 6.14 -8.52
C LEU A 31 13.44 7.24 -7.52
N THR A 32 12.88 6.85 -6.36
CA THR A 32 12.34 7.79 -5.38
C THR A 32 13.34 8.19 -4.30
N GLY A 33 14.34 7.34 -4.06
CA GLY A 33 15.36 7.52 -3.03
C GLY A 33 14.81 7.42 -1.60
N TYR A 34 13.71 6.70 -1.39
CA TYR A 34 13.23 6.37 -0.05
C TYR A 34 14.11 5.30 0.59
N ASP A 35 14.25 5.36 1.93
CA ASP A 35 15.09 4.42 2.67
C ASP A 35 14.53 3.00 2.68
N ARG A 36 13.21 2.89 2.65
CA ARG A 36 12.46 1.62 2.65
C ARG A 36 11.29 1.72 1.68
N VAL A 37 11.10 0.70 0.86
CA VAL A 37 9.93 0.50 0.01
C VAL A 37 9.39 -0.89 0.26
N MET A 38 8.09 -0.99 0.53
CA MET A 38 7.40 -2.24 0.86
C MET A 38 6.21 -2.45 -0.06
N VAL A 39 5.91 -3.70 -0.34
CA VAL A 39 4.60 -4.12 -0.84
C VAL A 39 3.83 -4.70 0.33
N TYR A 40 2.78 -4.02 0.73
CA TYR A 40 1.82 -4.45 1.72
C TYR A 40 0.62 -5.08 1.02
N ARG A 41 0.30 -6.32 1.32
CA ARG A 41 -0.83 -7.04 0.75
C ARG A 41 -1.92 -7.19 1.80
N PHE A 42 -3.17 -6.96 1.40
CA PHE A 42 -4.33 -7.27 2.24
C PHE A 42 -4.71 -8.74 2.12
N ASP A 43 -4.99 -9.37 3.25
CA ASP A 43 -5.59 -10.69 3.32
C ASP A 43 -7.13 -10.57 3.23
N PRO A 44 -7.86 -11.67 2.90
CA PRO A 44 -9.32 -11.63 2.75
C PRO A 44 -10.09 -11.19 4.00
N ASP A 45 -9.54 -11.42 5.19
CA ASP A 45 -10.08 -10.99 6.48
C ASP A 45 -9.79 -9.53 6.83
N GLY A 46 -9.03 -8.84 5.96
CA GLY A 46 -8.66 -7.44 6.10
C GLY A 46 -7.39 -7.19 6.89
N HIS A 47 -6.74 -8.20 7.45
CA HIS A 47 -5.37 -8.07 7.93
C HIS A 47 -4.43 -7.81 6.76
N GLY A 48 -3.16 -7.52 7.03
CA GLY A 48 -2.21 -7.35 5.96
C GLY A 48 -0.81 -7.82 6.34
N GLN A 49 -0.01 -8.02 5.32
CA GLN A 49 1.35 -8.54 5.45
C GLN A 49 2.31 -7.74 4.58
N ILE A 50 3.53 -7.51 5.08
CA ILE A 50 4.63 -7.05 4.24
C ILE A 50 5.07 -8.21 3.36
N PHE A 51 4.66 -8.16 2.11
CA PHE A 51 4.85 -9.23 1.13
C PHE A 51 6.22 -9.14 0.44
N ALA A 52 6.71 -7.91 0.22
CA ALA A 52 8.01 -7.64 -0.36
C ALA A 52 8.61 -6.38 0.27
N GLU A 53 9.94 -6.31 0.36
CA GLU A 53 10.64 -5.18 0.96
C GLU A 53 11.98 -4.93 0.28
N ALA A 54 12.29 -3.65 0.00
CA ALA A 54 13.62 -3.14 -0.27
C ALA A 54 13.95 -2.06 0.76
N ARG A 55 15.07 -2.19 1.46
CA ARG A 55 15.44 -1.28 2.54
C ARG A 55 16.93 -0.94 2.51
N ALA A 56 17.29 0.16 3.16
CA ALA A 56 18.67 0.47 3.48
C ALA A 56 19.23 -0.57 4.47
N ALA A 57 20.50 -0.90 4.35
CA ALA A 57 21.10 -2.03 5.07
C ALA A 57 21.03 -1.91 6.60
N GLN A 58 21.02 -0.67 7.13
CA GLN A 58 20.96 -0.37 8.55
C GLN A 58 19.56 -0.50 9.17
N LEU A 59 18.50 -0.65 8.35
CA LEU A 59 17.14 -0.75 8.85
C LEU A 59 16.77 -2.19 9.18
N GLU A 60 16.01 -2.39 10.26
CA GLU A 60 15.47 -3.70 10.61
C GLU A 60 14.49 -4.21 9.54
N PRO A 61 14.49 -5.52 9.22
CA PRO A 61 13.57 -6.08 8.23
C PRO A 61 12.14 -6.12 8.76
N LEU A 62 11.18 -5.75 7.90
CA LEU A 62 9.75 -5.90 8.14
C LEU A 62 9.10 -6.97 7.24
N LEU A 63 9.88 -7.57 6.34
CA LEU A 63 9.39 -8.63 5.44
C LEU A 63 8.73 -9.76 6.24
N GLY A 64 7.50 -10.10 5.88
CA GLY A 64 6.72 -11.14 6.54
C GLY A 64 5.95 -10.69 7.78
N HIS A 65 6.13 -9.45 8.26
CA HIS A 65 5.34 -8.94 9.38
C HIS A 65 3.87 -8.79 9.00
N HIS A 66 2.99 -9.15 9.95
CA HIS A 66 1.55 -9.03 9.84
C HIS A 66 1.05 -7.84 10.67
N TYR A 67 0.03 -7.18 10.14
CA TYR A 67 -0.60 -6.01 10.75
C TYR A 67 -2.11 -6.22 10.85
N PRO A 68 -2.74 -5.83 11.96
CA PRO A 68 -4.16 -5.98 12.14
C PRO A 68 -4.96 -5.07 11.19
N ALA A 69 -6.18 -5.50 10.86
CA ALA A 69 -7.09 -4.73 10.00
C ALA A 69 -7.39 -3.32 10.55
N SER A 70 -7.28 -3.12 11.86
CA SER A 70 -7.47 -1.84 12.55
C SER A 70 -6.45 -0.77 12.17
N ASP A 71 -5.24 -1.16 11.73
CA ASP A 71 -4.17 -0.20 11.38
C ASP A 71 -4.51 0.59 10.11
N ILE A 72 -5.28 -0.02 9.21
CA ILE A 72 -5.81 0.65 8.01
C ILE A 72 -7.33 0.46 7.98
N PRO A 73 -8.10 1.33 8.67
CA PRO A 73 -9.54 1.23 8.75
C PRO A 73 -10.23 1.30 7.38
N GLN A 74 -11.43 0.74 7.28
CA GLN A 74 -12.21 0.65 6.03
C GLN A 74 -12.35 1.99 5.32
N ARG A 75 -12.63 3.08 6.05
CA ARG A 75 -12.72 4.44 5.48
C ARG A 75 -11.42 4.89 4.81
N ALA A 76 -10.27 4.52 5.37
CA ALA A 76 -8.98 4.81 4.75
C ALA A 76 -8.78 4.01 3.47
N ARG A 77 -9.19 2.73 3.44
CA ARG A 77 -9.12 1.88 2.24
C ARG A 77 -9.98 2.42 1.09
N GLU A 78 -11.17 2.92 1.39
CA GLU A 78 -12.02 3.60 0.39
C GLU A 78 -11.36 4.83 -0.21
N LEU A 79 -10.69 5.63 0.63
CA LEU A 79 -9.91 6.77 0.16
C LEU A 79 -8.68 6.34 -0.67
N TYR A 80 -8.07 5.19 -0.37
CA TYR A 80 -6.97 4.62 -1.16
C TYR A 80 -7.42 4.19 -2.56
N LEU A 81 -8.66 3.76 -2.75
CA LEU A 81 -9.23 3.49 -4.08
C LEU A 81 -9.47 4.76 -4.89
N ARG A 82 -9.89 5.84 -4.23
CA ARG A 82 -10.23 7.12 -4.88
C ARG A 82 -9.01 7.99 -5.17
N ASN A 83 -8.05 8.03 -4.27
CA ASN A 83 -6.82 8.82 -4.37
C ASN A 83 -5.62 7.89 -4.22
N ARG A 84 -5.13 7.39 -5.34
CA ARG A 84 -4.21 6.26 -5.39
C ARG A 84 -2.79 6.57 -4.92
N VAL A 85 -2.29 7.80 -5.13
CA VAL A 85 -0.94 8.19 -4.70
C VAL A 85 -1.01 9.27 -3.64
N ARG A 86 -0.33 9.06 -2.54
CA ARG A 86 -0.28 9.96 -1.40
C ARG A 86 1.15 10.17 -0.95
N VAL A 87 1.49 11.42 -0.65
CA VAL A 87 2.83 11.82 -0.21
C VAL A 87 2.69 12.66 1.05
N LEU A 88 3.50 12.34 2.04
CA LEU A 88 3.78 13.19 3.18
C LEU A 88 5.28 13.49 3.17
N ALA A 89 5.63 14.75 3.01
CA ALA A 89 7.04 15.14 2.92
C ALA A 89 7.74 15.18 4.27
N ASP A 90 7.02 15.59 5.32
CA ASP A 90 7.53 15.72 6.68
C ASP A 90 6.40 15.54 7.69
N VAL A 91 6.53 14.57 8.58
CA VAL A 91 5.57 14.29 9.65
C VAL A 91 5.47 15.43 10.69
N HIS A 92 6.47 16.31 10.73
CA HIS A 92 6.53 17.45 11.65
C HIS A 92 6.01 18.76 11.03
N TYR A 93 5.41 18.69 9.82
CA TYR A 93 4.87 19.89 9.18
C TYR A 93 3.78 20.55 10.04
N LEU A 94 3.64 21.86 9.87
CA LEU A 94 2.51 22.61 10.41
C LEU A 94 1.45 22.74 9.33
N ALA A 95 0.22 22.36 9.65
CA ALA A 95 -0.90 22.48 8.73
C ALA A 95 -1.21 23.97 8.51
N SER A 96 -1.31 24.40 7.25
CA SER A 96 -1.78 25.75 6.92
C SER A 96 -3.30 25.82 7.14
N PRO A 97 -3.80 26.85 7.84
CA PRO A 97 -5.23 27.05 8.00
C PRO A 97 -5.89 27.41 6.67
N LEU A 98 -7.13 26.98 6.52
CA LEU A 98 -8.01 27.46 5.43
C LEU A 98 -8.69 28.76 5.89
N VAL A 99 -8.70 29.76 5.01
CA VAL A 99 -9.37 31.02 5.30
C VAL A 99 -10.26 31.40 4.13
N PRO A 100 -11.60 31.43 4.30
CA PRO A 100 -12.33 31.08 5.50
C PRO A 100 -12.28 29.58 5.81
N GLU A 101 -12.52 29.18 7.08
CA GLU A 101 -12.51 27.79 7.52
C GLU A 101 -13.67 26.99 6.94
N LEU A 102 -14.84 27.64 6.82
CA LEU A 102 -16.03 27.08 6.23
C LEU A 102 -16.32 27.70 4.85
N ARG A 103 -16.91 26.94 3.99
CA ARG A 103 -17.33 27.38 2.66
C ARG A 103 -18.37 28.51 2.80
N PRO A 104 -18.19 29.65 2.13
CA PRO A 104 -19.15 30.79 2.23
C PRO A 104 -20.54 30.50 1.67
N ASP A 105 -20.63 29.55 0.72
CA ASP A 105 -21.87 29.20 0.04
C ASP A 105 -22.73 28.19 0.81
N SER A 106 -22.13 27.30 1.60
CA SER A 106 -22.83 26.20 2.27
C SER A 106 -22.67 26.19 3.79
N GLY A 107 -21.70 26.93 4.34
CA GLY A 107 -21.35 26.85 5.76
C GLY A 107 -20.71 25.54 6.18
N GLU A 108 -20.37 24.65 5.23
CA GLU A 108 -19.78 23.35 5.48
C GLU A 108 -18.25 23.39 5.31
N PRO A 109 -17.48 22.52 5.97
CA PRO A 109 -16.07 22.35 5.71
C PRO A 109 -15.79 21.96 4.26
N LEU A 110 -14.70 22.42 3.69
CA LEU A 110 -14.26 22.02 2.34
C LEU A 110 -13.80 20.55 2.36
N ASP A 111 -14.42 19.70 1.53
CA ASP A 111 -13.94 18.32 1.32
C ASP A 111 -12.62 18.33 0.54
N MET A 112 -11.53 18.05 1.23
CA MET A 112 -10.20 17.97 0.65
C MET A 112 -9.74 16.54 0.40
N SER A 113 -10.61 15.54 0.45
CA SER A 113 -10.27 14.12 0.31
C SER A 113 -9.48 13.81 -0.96
N MET A 114 -9.72 14.55 -2.05
CA MET A 114 -9.02 14.42 -3.33
C MET A 114 -7.86 15.41 -3.51
N CYS A 115 -7.62 16.29 -2.54
CA CYS A 115 -6.55 17.26 -2.62
C CYS A 115 -5.20 16.65 -2.22
N HIS A 116 -4.17 16.85 -3.04
CA HIS A 116 -2.81 16.38 -2.74
C HIS A 116 -2.15 17.12 -1.56
N LEU A 117 -2.57 18.36 -1.30
CA LEU A 117 -2.03 19.22 -0.25
C LEU A 117 -2.84 19.20 1.05
N ARG A 118 -3.82 18.28 1.16
CA ARG A 118 -4.63 18.15 2.38
C ARG A 118 -3.76 17.76 3.57
N SER A 119 -4.19 18.16 4.76
CA SER A 119 -3.59 17.72 6.01
C SER A 119 -3.81 16.23 6.25
N MET A 120 -2.84 15.60 6.90
CA MET A 120 -2.93 14.21 7.33
C MET A 120 -3.64 14.12 8.68
N SER A 121 -4.29 12.98 8.93
CA SER A 121 -4.91 12.70 10.23
C SER A 121 -3.87 12.78 11.35
N PRO A 122 -4.15 13.47 12.47
CA PRO A 122 -3.24 13.54 13.62
C PRO A 122 -2.86 12.15 14.16
N LEU A 123 -3.81 11.19 14.14
CA LEU A 123 -3.56 9.82 14.56
C LEU A 123 -2.52 9.14 13.64
N HIS A 124 -2.63 9.35 12.33
CA HIS A 124 -1.68 8.79 11.36
C HIS A 124 -0.29 9.45 11.52
N LEU A 125 -0.24 10.76 11.75
CA LEU A 125 1.03 11.42 12.03
C LEU A 125 1.69 10.87 13.30
N GLN A 126 0.92 10.63 14.37
CA GLN A 126 1.43 10.03 15.59
C GLN A 126 1.95 8.61 15.37
N TYR A 127 1.24 7.80 14.60
CA TYR A 127 1.66 6.46 14.21
C TYR A 127 3.03 6.48 13.49
N LEU A 128 3.19 7.37 12.51
CA LEU A 128 4.46 7.52 11.78
C LEU A 128 5.60 8.00 12.70
N LYS A 129 5.33 8.96 13.59
CA LYS A 129 6.31 9.45 14.58
C LYS A 129 6.78 8.32 15.51
N ASN A 130 5.86 7.45 15.95
CA ASN A 130 6.20 6.31 16.81
C ASN A 130 7.12 5.31 16.10
N MET A 131 7.03 5.22 14.75
CA MET A 131 7.94 4.41 13.93
C MET A 131 9.23 5.13 13.54
N GLY A 132 9.42 6.37 13.95
CA GLY A 132 10.55 7.21 13.53
C GLY A 132 10.52 7.59 12.05
N VAL A 133 9.38 7.44 11.37
CA VAL A 133 9.23 7.74 9.94
C VAL A 133 8.88 9.22 9.78
N THR A 134 9.66 9.92 8.95
CA THR A 134 9.47 11.36 8.71
C THR A 134 8.71 11.62 7.40
N GLY A 135 9.10 10.96 6.33
CA GLY A 135 8.46 11.10 5.02
C GLY A 135 7.82 9.81 4.54
N THR A 136 6.66 9.88 3.89
CA THR A 136 6.01 8.71 3.30
C THR A 136 5.53 8.95 1.89
N LEU A 137 5.54 7.88 1.11
CA LEU A 137 4.88 7.77 -0.18
C LEU A 137 4.06 6.48 -0.16
N VAL A 138 2.79 6.56 -0.51
CA VAL A 138 1.92 5.39 -0.63
C VAL A 138 1.27 5.39 -2.00
N ALA A 139 1.33 4.26 -2.70
CA ALA A 139 0.63 4.04 -3.95
C ALA A 139 -0.25 2.78 -3.84
N SER A 140 -1.48 2.88 -4.34
CA SER A 140 -2.47 1.80 -4.25
C SER A 140 -2.26 0.77 -5.34
N LEU A 141 -2.30 -0.51 -4.97
CA LEU A 141 -2.38 -1.64 -5.88
C LEU A 141 -3.84 -2.09 -5.96
N VAL A 142 -4.45 -1.90 -7.13
CA VAL A 142 -5.89 -2.14 -7.32
C VAL A 142 -6.09 -3.30 -8.29
N ARG A 143 -6.91 -4.26 -7.89
CA ARG A 143 -7.30 -5.39 -8.72
C ARG A 143 -8.83 -5.47 -8.79
N GLU A 144 -9.41 -5.50 -10.01
CA GLU A 144 -10.86 -5.64 -10.21
C GLU A 144 -11.70 -4.67 -9.37
N GLY A 145 -11.24 -3.40 -9.26
CA GLY A 145 -11.90 -2.36 -8.46
C GLY A 145 -11.73 -2.50 -6.94
N ARG A 146 -10.96 -3.47 -6.46
CA ARG A 146 -10.69 -3.69 -5.04
C ARG A 146 -9.24 -3.35 -4.69
N LEU A 147 -9.02 -2.89 -3.48
CA LEU A 147 -7.68 -2.63 -2.96
C LEU A 147 -7.01 -3.97 -2.63
N TRP A 148 -6.11 -4.41 -3.50
CA TRP A 148 -5.33 -5.62 -3.31
C TRP A 148 -4.18 -5.41 -2.32
N GLY A 149 -3.56 -4.24 -2.37
CA GLY A 149 -2.42 -3.91 -1.53
C GLY A 149 -1.98 -2.47 -1.70
N LEU A 150 -0.84 -2.16 -1.10
CA LEU A 150 -0.19 -0.86 -1.16
C LEU A 150 1.30 -1.02 -1.46
N ILE A 151 1.85 -0.12 -2.25
CA ILE A 151 3.28 0.17 -2.20
C ILE A 151 3.44 1.26 -1.14
N ALA A 152 4.15 0.97 -0.06
CA ALA A 152 4.43 1.91 1.01
C ALA A 152 5.93 2.20 1.09
N ALA A 153 6.31 3.46 0.98
CA ALA A 153 7.69 3.90 1.08
C ALA A 153 7.88 4.82 2.27
N HIS A 154 8.92 4.59 3.06
CA HIS A 154 9.29 5.33 4.26
C HIS A 154 10.67 5.96 4.12
N HIS A 155 10.78 7.18 4.62
CA HIS A 155 12.04 7.90 4.72
C HIS A 155 12.20 8.48 6.12
N TYR A 156 13.41 8.44 6.65
CA TYR A 156 13.70 8.81 8.05
C TYR A 156 14.22 10.25 8.20
N SER A 157 14.10 11.04 7.14
CA SER A 157 14.26 12.50 7.11
C SER A 157 13.20 13.11 6.19
N PRO A 158 12.96 14.45 6.21
CA PRO A 158 12.03 15.09 5.29
C PRO A 158 12.33 14.76 3.82
N ARG A 159 11.30 14.35 3.06
CA ARG A 159 11.46 13.94 1.66
C ARG A 159 10.41 14.56 0.76
N HIS A 160 10.80 15.54 -0.03
CA HIS A 160 9.95 16.14 -1.06
C HIS A 160 10.02 15.32 -2.35
N LEU A 161 8.86 14.93 -2.86
CA LEU A 161 8.75 14.23 -4.12
C LEU A 161 8.21 15.18 -5.20
N ARG A 162 8.95 15.36 -6.31
CA ARG A 162 8.54 16.20 -7.43
C ARG A 162 7.29 15.63 -8.10
N LEU A 163 6.42 16.49 -8.63
CA LEU A 163 5.15 16.09 -9.25
C LEU A 163 5.35 15.04 -10.36
N GLY A 164 6.30 15.25 -11.26
CA GLY A 164 6.57 14.28 -12.32
C GLY A 164 6.95 12.89 -11.80
N LEU A 165 7.66 12.82 -10.67
CA LEU A 165 8.01 11.55 -10.06
C LEU A 165 6.81 10.85 -9.41
N ARG A 166 5.84 11.62 -8.87
CA ARG A 166 4.56 11.06 -8.37
C ARG A 166 3.75 10.41 -9.50
N GLN A 167 3.73 11.05 -10.68
CA GLN A 167 3.07 10.50 -11.88
C GLN A 167 3.72 9.19 -12.34
N VAL A 168 5.05 9.12 -12.31
CA VAL A 168 5.77 7.89 -12.63
C VAL A 168 5.45 6.78 -11.61
N VAL A 169 5.38 7.10 -10.32
CA VAL A 169 4.99 6.13 -9.28
C VAL A 169 3.55 5.64 -9.49
N ASP A 170 2.63 6.51 -9.85
CA ASP A 170 1.23 6.14 -10.14
C ASP A 170 1.17 5.16 -11.33
N LEU A 171 1.87 5.47 -12.41
CA LEU A 171 1.97 4.59 -13.58
C LEU A 171 2.60 3.23 -13.22
N LEU A 172 3.67 3.22 -12.43
CA LEU A 172 4.31 1.97 -12.00
C LEU A 172 3.37 1.13 -11.12
N ALA A 173 2.58 1.78 -10.24
CA ALA A 173 1.59 1.08 -9.41
C ALA A 173 0.46 0.48 -10.27
N GLU A 174 0.05 1.17 -11.34
CA GLU A 174 -0.96 0.67 -12.28
C GLU A 174 -0.44 -0.52 -13.10
N VAL A 175 0.79 -0.44 -13.61
CA VAL A 175 1.47 -1.56 -14.28
C VAL A 175 1.62 -2.75 -13.35
N ALA A 176 2.06 -2.54 -12.09
CA ALA A 176 2.16 -3.59 -11.09
C ALA A 176 0.80 -4.23 -10.78
N SER A 177 -0.26 -3.44 -10.64
CA SER A 177 -1.63 -3.91 -10.41
C SER A 177 -2.12 -4.82 -11.55
N THR A 178 -1.90 -4.41 -12.79
CA THR A 178 -2.25 -5.19 -13.99
C THR A 178 -1.48 -6.51 -14.04
N ARG A 179 -0.20 -6.47 -13.71
CA ARG A 179 0.66 -7.64 -13.70
C ARG A 179 0.25 -8.64 -12.62
N ILE A 180 -0.05 -8.17 -11.41
CA ILE A 180 -0.57 -8.98 -10.30
C ILE A 180 -1.85 -9.70 -10.74
N ALA A 181 -2.80 -8.96 -11.32
CA ALA A 181 -4.06 -9.53 -11.81
C ALA A 181 -3.83 -10.64 -12.85
N ALA A 182 -2.92 -10.43 -13.80
CA ALA A 182 -2.59 -11.40 -14.84
C ALA A 182 -2.01 -12.71 -14.23
N ILE A 183 -1.09 -12.60 -13.27
CA ILE A 183 -0.44 -13.75 -12.63
C ILE A 183 -1.46 -14.56 -11.82
N GLU A 184 -2.27 -13.91 -10.99
CA GLU A 184 -3.26 -14.60 -10.16
C GLU A 184 -4.35 -15.24 -11.02
N ASN A 185 -4.80 -14.58 -12.11
CA ASN A 185 -5.76 -15.19 -13.04
C ASN A 185 -5.18 -16.40 -13.76
N TYR A 186 -3.92 -16.34 -14.18
CA TYR A 186 -3.22 -17.49 -14.75
C TYR A 186 -3.16 -18.67 -13.78
N ALA A 187 -2.80 -18.40 -12.53
CA ALA A 187 -2.73 -19.44 -11.50
C ALA A 187 -4.08 -20.08 -11.21
N HIS A 188 -5.15 -19.27 -11.10
CA HIS A 188 -6.51 -19.78 -10.93
C HIS A 188 -6.93 -20.65 -12.12
N ALA A 189 -6.61 -20.26 -13.35
CA ALA A 189 -6.89 -21.04 -14.53
C ALA A 189 -6.16 -22.40 -14.53
N GLN A 190 -4.89 -22.42 -14.10
CA GLN A 190 -4.12 -23.66 -13.96
C GLN A 190 -4.73 -24.61 -12.93
N VAL A 191 -5.15 -24.11 -11.77
CA VAL A 191 -5.81 -24.90 -10.73
C VAL A 191 -7.14 -25.46 -11.25
N ALA A 192 -7.96 -24.65 -11.91
CA ALA A 192 -9.23 -25.09 -12.49
C ALA A 192 -9.03 -26.22 -13.51
N LEU A 193 -8.02 -26.12 -14.37
CA LEU A 193 -7.68 -27.18 -15.33
C LEU A 193 -7.19 -28.47 -14.64
N MET A 194 -6.44 -28.35 -13.53
CA MET A 194 -6.03 -29.54 -12.74
C MET A 194 -7.23 -30.25 -12.13
N VAL A 195 -8.15 -29.50 -11.49
CA VAL A 195 -9.36 -30.08 -10.90
C VAL A 195 -10.19 -30.81 -11.96
N GLN A 196 -10.40 -30.19 -13.12
CA GLN A 196 -11.17 -30.76 -14.22
C GLN A 196 -10.57 -32.08 -14.74
N ARG A 197 -9.23 -32.22 -14.72
CA ARG A 197 -8.54 -33.47 -15.10
C ARG A 197 -8.66 -34.59 -14.06
N LEU A 198 -8.89 -34.25 -12.79
CA LEU A 198 -9.05 -35.23 -11.72
C LEU A 198 -10.48 -35.76 -11.64
N GLU A 199 -11.44 -35.07 -12.24
CA GLU A 199 -12.85 -35.48 -12.30
C GLU A 199 -13.18 -36.36 -13.53
N GLN A 200 -12.23 -36.57 -14.43
CA GLN A 200 -12.32 -37.49 -15.60
C GLN A 200 -11.66 -38.82 -15.33
#